data_7937e1ae366d0ca7ea2d297c4b4fba09
#
_entry.id   7937e1ae366d0ca7ea2d297c4b4fba09
#
_cell.length_a   1.000
_cell.length_b   1.000
_cell.length_c   1.000
_cell.angle_alpha   90.00
_cell.angle_beta   90.00
_cell.angle_gamma   90.00
#
_symmetry.space_group_name_H-M   'P 1'
#
loop_
_entity.id
_entity.type
_entity.pdbx_description
1 polymer ?
#
loop_
_entity_poly.entity_id
_entity_poly.type
_entity_poly.pdbx_seq_one_letter_code
_entity_poly.pdbx_strand_id
1 'polypeptide(L)'
;MIHQKCNSLAEVRQQIDQIDRALIELIAARQAYVDQAVAFKSSRAEAPAPQLVEQVIAQVRQHAEAFSADADLVEKLYRQM
;
A
#
# COMPACT_ATOMS: atom_id res chain seq x y z
N MET A 1 8.40 -10.07 -0.62
CA MET A 1 8.01 -11.04 -1.65
C MET A 1 9.13 -11.19 -2.66
N ILE A 2 9.58 -12.40 -2.85
CA ILE A 2 10.68 -12.68 -3.76
C ILE A 2 10.10 -13.06 -5.11
N HIS A 3 10.63 -12.47 -6.15
CA HIS A 3 10.18 -12.82 -7.50
C HIS A 3 11.12 -13.87 -8.10
N GLN A 4 10.59 -14.67 -9.00
CA GLN A 4 11.32 -15.72 -9.66
C GLN A 4 11.47 -15.39 -11.13
N LYS A 5 12.53 -15.88 -11.73
CA LYS A 5 12.71 -15.72 -13.17
C LYS A 5 11.72 -16.64 -13.89
N CYS A 6 10.93 -16.07 -14.77
CA CYS A 6 9.95 -16.84 -15.54
C CYS A 6 10.51 -17.19 -16.90
N ASN A 7 10.00 -18.28 -17.47
CA ASN A 7 10.46 -18.76 -18.77
C ASN A 7 9.57 -18.35 -19.94
N SER A 8 8.43 -17.77 -19.64
CA SER A 8 7.51 -17.34 -20.70
C SER A 8 6.69 -16.15 -20.25
N LEU A 9 6.09 -15.45 -21.17
CA LEU A 9 5.19 -14.37 -20.88
C LEU A 9 3.95 -14.86 -20.11
N ALA A 10 3.47 -16.05 -20.43
CA ALA A 10 2.34 -16.63 -19.70
C ALA A 10 2.66 -16.82 -18.24
N GLU A 11 3.87 -17.28 -17.90
CA GLU A 11 4.27 -17.42 -16.51
C GLU A 11 4.36 -16.09 -15.81
N VAL A 12 4.89 -15.07 -16.49
CA VAL A 12 4.96 -13.72 -15.92
C VAL A 12 3.55 -13.22 -15.59
N ARG A 13 2.61 -13.42 -16.51
CA ARG A 13 1.22 -12.98 -16.29
C ARG A 13 0.55 -13.71 -15.14
N GLN A 14 0.83 -14.99 -14.98
CA GLN A 14 0.31 -15.73 -13.84
C GLN A 14 0.83 -15.16 -12.53
N GLN A 15 2.10 -14.83 -12.46
CA GLN A 15 2.68 -14.27 -11.26
C GLN A 15 2.08 -12.88 -10.97
N ILE A 16 1.93 -12.07 -11.99
CA ILE A 16 1.30 -10.75 -11.83
C ILE A 16 -0.13 -10.89 -11.32
N ASP A 17 -0.89 -11.84 -11.88
CA ASP A 17 -2.27 -12.06 -11.43
C ASP A 17 -2.34 -12.43 -9.95
N GLN A 18 -1.45 -13.29 -9.50
CA GLN A 18 -1.40 -13.68 -8.09
C GLN A 18 -1.04 -12.49 -7.21
N ILE A 19 -0.09 -11.67 -7.65
CA ILE A 19 0.30 -10.47 -6.91
C ILE A 19 -0.86 -9.48 -6.85
N ASP A 20 -1.57 -9.30 -7.96
CA ASP A 20 -2.70 -8.39 -8.00
C ASP A 20 -3.79 -8.80 -7.02
N ARG A 21 -4.07 -10.09 -6.93
CA ARG A 21 -5.04 -10.59 -5.96
C ARG A 21 -4.60 -10.34 -4.54
N ALA A 22 -3.34 -10.61 -4.24
CA ALA A 22 -2.80 -10.37 -2.91
C ALA A 22 -2.82 -8.88 -2.58
N LEU A 23 -2.48 -8.04 -3.54
CA LEU A 23 -2.48 -6.59 -3.35
C LEU A 23 -3.89 -6.09 -3.05
N ILE A 24 -4.89 -6.53 -3.79
CA ILE A 24 -6.28 -6.11 -3.57
C ILE A 24 -6.75 -6.58 -2.19
N GLU A 25 -6.39 -7.79 -1.80
CA GLU A 25 -6.74 -8.31 -0.49
C GLU A 25 -6.13 -7.46 0.62
N LEU A 26 -4.87 -7.06 0.44
CA LEU A 26 -4.19 -6.21 1.42
C LEU A 26 -4.79 -4.81 1.46
N ILE A 27 -5.18 -4.26 0.32
CA ILE A 27 -5.86 -2.96 0.29
C ILE A 27 -7.18 -3.05 1.04
N ALA A 28 -7.95 -4.11 0.84
CA ALA A 28 -9.21 -4.29 1.55
C ALA A 28 -8.99 -4.40 3.06
N ALA A 29 -7.98 -5.13 3.48
CA ALA A 29 -7.65 -5.25 4.89
C ALA A 29 -7.25 -3.90 5.48
N ARG A 30 -6.46 -3.14 4.75
CA ARG A 30 -6.05 -1.82 5.18
C ARG A 30 -7.24 -0.90 5.35
N GLN A 31 -8.18 -0.92 4.41
CA GLN A 31 -9.39 -0.11 4.51
C GLN A 31 -10.21 -0.48 5.74
N ALA A 32 -10.33 -1.75 6.05
CA ALA A 32 -11.06 -2.20 7.23
C ALA A 32 -10.43 -1.66 8.51
N TYR A 33 -9.11 -1.64 8.59
CA TYR A 33 -8.44 -1.11 9.77
C TYR A 33 -8.52 0.42 9.83
N VAL A 34 -8.46 1.09 8.69
CA VAL A 34 -8.67 2.54 8.65
C VAL A 34 -10.06 2.89 9.16
N ASP A 35 -11.08 2.14 8.76
CA ASP A 35 -12.45 2.35 9.24
C ASP A 35 -12.54 2.16 10.75
N GLN A 36 -11.86 1.17 11.29
CA GLN A 36 -11.82 0.98 12.73
C GLN A 36 -11.12 2.15 13.42
N ALA A 37 -10.06 2.66 12.84
CA ALA A 37 -9.37 3.81 13.41
C ALA A 37 -10.27 5.04 13.46
N VAL A 38 -11.06 5.25 12.42
CA VAL A 38 -12.02 6.36 12.39
C VAL A 38 -13.03 6.21 13.53
N ALA A 39 -13.50 5.00 13.79
CA ALA A 39 -14.45 4.77 14.87
C ALA A 39 -13.86 5.13 16.24
N PHE A 40 -12.58 4.87 16.45
CA PHE A 40 -11.95 5.24 17.70
C PHE A 40 -11.64 6.73 17.80
N LYS A 41 -11.55 7.42 16.68
CA LYS A 41 -11.32 8.82 16.69
C LYS A 41 -12.58 9.61 16.61
N SER A 42 -13.58 9.20 17.21
CA SER A 42 -14.86 9.72 16.91
C SER A 42 -15.00 11.14 17.18
N SER A 43 -14.30 11.72 17.88
CA SER A 43 -14.84 12.80 18.29
C SER A 43 -14.37 13.97 17.90
N ARG A 44 -13.64 14.27 17.39
CA ARG A 44 -13.50 15.46 17.20
C ARG A 44 -12.47 15.85 16.62
N ALA A 45 -12.40 16.35 16.11
CA ALA A 45 -11.47 17.07 15.68
C ALA A 45 -10.31 16.39 15.36
N GLU A 46 -10.37 15.24 15.15
CA GLU A 46 -9.29 14.53 14.86
C GLU A 46 -9.15 14.37 13.43
N ALA A 47 -9.43 15.29 12.63
CA ALA A 47 -9.15 15.26 11.20
C ALA A 47 -7.66 15.01 11.00
N PRO A 48 -7.25 14.23 10.06
CA PRO A 48 -5.84 13.97 9.84
C PRO A 48 -5.13 15.27 9.52
N ALA A 49 -4.17 15.59 10.30
CA ALA A 49 -3.35 16.72 10.02
C ALA A 49 -2.48 16.45 8.80
N PRO A 50 -2.18 17.47 8.00
CA PRO A 50 -1.28 17.26 6.87
C PRO A 50 0.05 16.63 7.26
N GLN A 51 0.53 16.92 8.46
CA GLN A 51 1.75 16.31 8.95
C GLN A 51 1.65 14.80 9.09
N LEU A 52 0.49 14.29 9.49
CA LEU A 52 0.33 12.84 9.60
C LEU A 52 0.35 12.18 8.23
N VAL A 53 -0.22 12.83 7.24
CA VAL A 53 -0.17 12.33 5.87
C VAL A 53 1.28 12.27 5.40
N GLU A 54 2.06 13.32 5.63
CA GLU A 54 3.44 13.33 5.19
C GLU A 54 4.29 12.30 5.94
N GLN A 55 3.98 12.03 7.18
CA GLN A 55 4.66 10.96 7.93
C GLN A 55 4.40 9.59 7.32
N VAL A 56 3.16 9.32 6.94
CA VAL A 56 2.83 8.06 6.27
C VAL A 56 3.55 7.95 4.93
N ILE A 57 3.57 9.04 4.17
CA ILE A 57 4.26 9.03 2.88
C ILE A 57 5.74 8.76 3.06
N ALA A 58 6.40 9.42 4.01
CA ALA A 58 7.81 9.17 4.27
C ALA A 58 8.06 7.72 4.65
N GLN A 59 7.19 7.15 5.46
CA GLN A 59 7.32 5.77 5.90
C GLN A 59 7.15 4.79 4.76
N VAL A 60 6.14 4.98 3.91
CA VAL A 60 5.93 4.05 2.80
C VAL A 60 7.02 4.18 1.74
N ARG A 61 7.62 5.36 1.58
CA ARG A 61 8.77 5.50 0.71
C ARG A 61 9.96 4.70 1.22
N GLN A 62 10.19 4.70 2.53
CA GLN A 62 11.25 3.88 3.13
C GLN A 62 10.99 2.39 2.91
N HIS A 63 9.74 1.95 3.07
CA HIS A 63 9.38 0.56 2.80
C HIS A 63 9.59 0.22 1.32
N ALA A 64 9.24 1.13 0.43
CA ALA A 64 9.44 0.90 -0.99
C ALA A 64 10.93 0.67 -1.30
N GLU A 65 11.79 1.48 -0.73
CA GLU A 65 13.22 1.33 -0.94
C GLU A 65 13.73 0.01 -0.36
N ALA A 66 13.24 -0.37 0.81
CA ALA A 66 13.65 -1.61 1.46
C ALA A 66 13.31 -2.84 0.60
N PHE A 67 12.22 -2.76 -0.15
CA PHE A 67 11.79 -3.88 -0.99
C PHE A 67 12.09 -3.66 -2.48
N SER A 68 12.88 -2.66 -2.79
CA SER A 68 13.26 -2.36 -4.17
C SER A 68 12.06 -2.03 -5.07
N ALA A 69 11.07 -1.38 -4.50
CA ALA A 69 9.92 -0.90 -5.25
C ALA A 69 10.12 0.56 -5.61
N ASP A 70 9.36 1.01 -6.60
CA ASP A 70 9.41 2.40 -7.04
C ASP A 70 8.75 3.29 -5.99
N ALA A 71 9.54 4.08 -5.28
CA ALA A 71 9.02 4.93 -4.21
C ALA A 71 8.05 5.99 -4.71
N ASP A 72 8.26 6.51 -5.91
CA ASP A 72 7.34 7.51 -6.47
C ASP A 72 5.98 6.89 -6.78
N LEU A 73 5.96 5.68 -7.30
CA LEU A 73 4.71 4.97 -7.55
C LEU A 73 3.99 4.68 -6.24
N VAL A 74 4.72 4.20 -5.24
CA VAL A 74 4.13 3.89 -3.93
C VAL A 74 3.54 5.15 -3.31
N GLU A 75 4.23 6.27 -3.40
CA GLU A 75 3.70 7.52 -2.88
C GLU A 75 2.41 7.90 -3.58
N LYS A 76 2.36 7.81 -4.90
CA LYS A 76 1.15 8.15 -5.66
C LYS A 76 -0.01 7.28 -5.24
N LEU A 77 0.21 5.98 -5.05
CA LEU A 77 -0.84 5.08 -4.60
C LEU A 77 -1.36 5.48 -3.22
N TYR A 78 -0.48 5.76 -2.30
CA TYR A 78 -0.90 6.09 -0.94
C TYR A 78 -1.58 7.44 -0.84
N ARG A 79 -1.23 8.38 -1.71
CA ARG A 79 -1.95 9.65 -1.73
C ARG A 79 -3.37 9.51 -2.28
N GLN A 80 -3.63 8.47 -3.06
CA GLN A 80 -4.98 8.17 -3.53
C GLN A 80 -5.81 7.39 -2.52
N MET A 81 -5.18 6.79 -1.58
CA MET A 81 -5.85 6.03 -0.56
C MET A 81 -6.13 6.89 0.65
#